data_02aeb2cb66ff5128d752c68f24968643
#
_entry.id   02aeb2cb66ff5128d752c68f24968643
#
_cell.length_a   1.000
_cell.length_b   1.000
_cell.length_c   1.000
_cell.angle_alpha   90.00
_cell.angle_beta   90.00
_cell.angle_gamma   90.00
#
_symmetry.space_group_name_H-M   'P 1'
#
loop_
_entity.id
_entity.type
_entity.pdbx_description
1 polymer ?
#
loop_
_entity_poly.entity_id
_entity_poly.type
_entity_poly.pdbx_seq_one_letter_code
_entity_poly.pdbx_strand_id
1 'polypeptide(L)'
;VPTGAGKTLSGLRFAVAHAKTHRKKRIIFTSPLLSILDQNAKIIREFIGDDNIITEHHSNVALDEDNADELKRAQLLTENWSSPVIITTLVQLLDTLFAGKTSCIRRMHALCDSVIVIDEVQTVPNEMLSLFNTAVNFLSEVCGATIVLCSATQPCLEQTAHPMTENIKDIVPFDEELWRVFRRTQIIDKGGMRLDAIPAFIAE
;
A
#
# COMPACT_ATOMS: atom_id res chain seq x y z
N VAL A 1 11.00 3.19 -7.84
CA VAL A 1 11.89 3.90 -6.91
C VAL A 1 12.70 2.86 -6.15
N PRO A 2 14.06 2.96 -6.11
CA PRO A 2 14.90 1.99 -5.42
C PRO A 2 14.58 1.89 -3.92
N THR A 3 14.93 0.76 -3.30
CA THR A 3 14.76 0.53 -1.85
C THR A 3 15.60 1.55 -1.07
N GLY A 4 15.01 2.21 -0.09
CA GLY A 4 15.68 3.24 0.72
C GLY A 4 15.66 4.66 0.11
N ALA A 5 15.09 4.86 -1.06
CA ALA A 5 14.96 6.16 -1.72
C ALA A 5 13.68 6.94 -1.34
N GLY A 6 13.04 6.62 -0.22
CA GLY A 6 11.88 7.35 0.28
C GLY A 6 10.56 7.04 -0.45
N LYS A 7 10.32 5.80 -0.84
CA LYS A 7 9.09 5.37 -1.54
C LYS A 7 7.81 5.88 -0.88
N THR A 8 7.70 5.76 0.44
CA THR A 8 6.50 6.17 1.20
C THR A 8 6.18 7.66 1.01
N LEU A 9 7.18 8.53 1.22
CA LEU A 9 6.99 9.98 1.04
C LEU A 9 6.74 10.37 -0.41
N SER A 10 7.44 9.72 -1.35
CA SER A 10 7.22 9.96 -2.79
C SER A 10 5.83 9.55 -3.21
N GLY A 11 5.35 8.38 -2.76
CA GLY A 11 3.99 7.89 -3.00
C GLY A 11 2.94 8.81 -2.38
N LEU A 12 3.15 9.26 -1.14
CA LEU A 12 2.25 10.21 -0.47
C LEU A 12 2.19 11.56 -1.21
N ARG A 13 3.35 12.11 -1.57
CA ARG A 13 3.42 13.37 -2.34
C ARG A 13 2.68 13.27 -3.67
N PHE A 14 2.88 12.17 -4.38
CA PHE A 14 2.14 11.89 -5.61
C PHE A 14 0.64 11.83 -5.32
N ALA A 15 0.22 11.05 -4.31
CA ALA A 15 -1.19 10.86 -3.96
C ALA A 15 -1.87 12.20 -3.64
N VAL A 16 -1.23 13.06 -2.84
CA VAL A 16 -1.75 14.39 -2.49
C VAL A 16 -1.86 15.30 -3.73
N ALA A 17 -0.81 15.37 -4.55
CA ALA A 17 -0.80 16.18 -5.76
C ALA A 17 -1.86 15.69 -6.77
N HIS A 18 -1.95 14.37 -6.96
CA HIS A 18 -2.93 13.75 -7.84
C HIS A 18 -4.36 13.95 -7.35
N ALA A 19 -4.59 13.75 -6.04
CA ALA A 19 -5.90 13.98 -5.44
C ALA A 19 -6.37 15.44 -5.64
N LYS A 20 -5.48 16.40 -5.44
CA LYS A 20 -5.78 17.82 -5.69
C LYS A 20 -6.11 18.09 -7.15
N THR A 21 -5.31 17.59 -8.08
CA THR A 21 -5.47 17.84 -9.53
C THR A 21 -6.76 17.20 -10.08
N HIS A 22 -7.06 15.98 -9.64
CA HIS A 22 -8.18 15.19 -10.13
C HIS A 22 -9.41 15.21 -9.20
N ARG A 23 -9.40 16.08 -8.19
CA ARG A 23 -10.50 16.27 -7.22
C ARG A 23 -10.93 14.96 -6.56
N LYS A 24 -9.96 14.11 -6.23
CA LYS A 24 -10.23 12.88 -5.46
C LYS A 24 -10.62 13.23 -4.04
N LYS A 25 -11.49 12.42 -3.46
CA LYS A 25 -12.10 12.71 -2.14
C LYS A 25 -11.24 12.24 -0.97
N ARG A 26 -10.44 11.17 -1.19
CA ARG A 26 -9.66 10.52 -0.11
C ARG A 26 -8.35 9.97 -0.63
N ILE A 27 -7.42 9.80 0.31
CA ILE A 27 -6.19 9.05 0.11
C ILE A 27 -6.23 7.87 1.07
N ILE A 28 -6.06 6.66 0.54
CA ILE A 28 -6.02 5.43 1.32
C ILE A 28 -4.63 4.83 1.15
N PHE A 29 -3.89 4.72 2.25
CA PHE A 29 -2.55 4.16 2.27
C PHE A 29 -2.59 2.76 2.89
N THR A 30 -2.14 1.75 2.15
CA THR A 30 -2.16 0.37 2.64
C THR A 30 -0.76 -0.24 2.66
N SER A 31 -0.51 -1.05 3.68
CA SER A 31 0.70 -1.86 3.79
C SER A 31 0.34 -3.27 4.29
N PRO A 32 1.07 -4.32 3.88
CA PRO A 32 0.77 -5.68 4.30
C PRO A 32 1.20 -5.98 5.73
N LEU A 33 2.22 -5.30 6.25
CA LEU A 33 2.81 -5.55 7.56
C LEU A 33 2.48 -4.42 8.54
N LEU A 34 1.98 -4.77 9.72
CA LEU A 34 1.61 -3.82 10.78
C LEU A 34 2.79 -2.95 11.22
N SER A 35 3.99 -3.53 11.41
CA SER A 35 5.17 -2.78 11.82
C SER A 35 5.60 -1.71 10.80
N ILE A 36 5.44 -2.00 9.50
CA ILE A 36 5.71 -1.03 8.44
C ILE A 36 4.59 0.01 8.40
N LEU A 37 3.35 -0.41 8.63
CA LEU A 37 2.19 0.48 8.67
C LEU A 37 2.33 1.51 9.79
N ASP A 38 2.71 1.09 11.01
CA ASP A 38 2.95 1.98 12.16
C ASP A 38 4.07 2.99 11.88
N GLN A 39 5.14 2.54 11.21
CA GLN A 39 6.23 3.43 10.79
C GLN A 39 5.77 4.43 9.73
N ASN A 40 5.03 3.96 8.72
CA ASN A 40 4.49 4.80 7.66
C ASN A 40 3.47 5.80 8.22
N ALA A 41 2.64 5.39 9.18
CA ALA A 41 1.66 6.25 9.84
C ALA A 41 2.33 7.45 10.53
N LYS A 42 3.44 7.24 11.25
CA LYS A 42 4.22 8.34 11.85
C LYS A 42 4.72 9.32 10.80
N ILE A 43 5.32 8.82 9.73
CA ILE A 43 5.84 9.64 8.63
C ILE A 43 4.71 10.43 7.96
N ILE A 44 3.54 9.80 7.74
CA ILE A 44 2.38 10.43 7.11
C ILE A 44 1.83 11.54 8.03
N ARG A 45 1.73 11.29 9.35
CA ARG A 45 1.28 12.29 10.34
C ARG A 45 2.20 13.50 10.37
N GLU A 46 3.51 13.28 10.44
CA GLU A 46 4.51 14.35 10.41
C GLU A 46 4.42 15.18 9.12
N PHE A 47 4.20 14.54 7.97
CA PHE A 47 4.09 15.22 6.69
C PHE A 47 2.80 16.04 6.55
N ILE A 48 1.68 15.51 7.05
CA ILE A 48 0.35 16.16 6.95
C ILE A 48 0.21 17.25 8.01
N GLY A 49 0.69 17.02 9.24
CA GLY A 49 0.67 17.98 10.33
C GLY A 49 -0.72 18.22 10.95
N ASP A 50 -1.73 17.44 10.60
CA ASP A 50 -3.08 17.48 11.18
C ASP A 50 -3.64 16.07 11.40
N ASP A 51 -3.65 15.64 12.64
CA ASP A 51 -4.12 14.31 13.03
C ASP A 51 -5.64 14.13 12.88
N ASN A 52 -6.40 15.21 12.89
CA ASN A 52 -7.86 15.13 12.81
C ASN A 52 -8.38 14.62 11.46
N ILE A 53 -7.57 14.74 10.41
CA ILE A 53 -7.93 14.29 9.06
C ILE A 53 -7.43 12.87 8.75
N ILE A 54 -6.75 12.21 9.70
CA ILE A 54 -6.15 10.89 9.53
C ILE A 54 -6.91 9.87 10.39
N THR A 55 -7.31 8.77 9.77
CA THR A 55 -7.83 7.59 10.49
C THR A 55 -6.90 6.41 10.24
N GLU A 56 -6.43 5.79 11.31
CA GLU A 56 -5.76 4.49 11.26
C GLU A 56 -6.78 3.38 11.54
N HIS A 57 -6.75 2.34 10.71
CA HIS A 57 -7.63 1.19 10.86
C HIS A 57 -6.84 -0.12 10.70
N HIS A 58 -6.39 -0.64 11.82
CA HIS A 58 -5.73 -1.96 11.93
C HIS A 58 -5.86 -2.49 13.36
N SER A 59 -5.46 -3.75 13.58
CA SER A 59 -5.67 -4.45 14.86
C SER A 59 -4.91 -3.88 16.05
N ASN A 60 -3.89 -3.05 15.82
CA ASN A 60 -3.02 -2.53 16.88
C ASN A 60 -3.37 -1.10 17.32
N VAL A 61 -4.41 -0.49 16.76
CA VAL A 61 -4.81 0.86 17.19
C VAL A 61 -5.38 0.76 18.61
N ALA A 62 -4.62 1.25 19.59
CA ALA A 62 -5.11 1.44 20.93
C ALA A 62 -6.06 2.65 20.91
N LEU A 63 -7.32 2.42 21.19
CA LEU A 63 -8.28 3.50 21.43
C LEU A 63 -8.17 3.89 22.89
N ASP A 64 -8.04 5.19 23.17
CA ASP A 64 -8.00 5.71 24.52
C ASP A 64 -9.38 5.50 25.16
N GLU A 65 -9.46 4.62 26.15
CA GLU A 65 -10.73 4.19 26.77
C GLU A 65 -11.29 5.22 27.76
N ASP A 66 -10.50 6.24 28.11
CA ASP A 66 -10.86 7.19 29.16
C ASP A 66 -11.93 8.22 28.75
N ASN A 67 -12.21 8.35 27.44
CA ASN A 67 -13.22 9.27 26.92
C ASN A 67 -14.23 8.56 26.00
N ALA A 68 -15.42 8.24 26.54
CA ALA A 68 -16.45 7.48 25.82
C ALA A 68 -16.96 8.15 24.54
N ASP A 69 -16.95 9.49 24.46
CA ASP A 69 -17.43 10.22 23.28
C ASP A 69 -16.34 10.24 22.18
N GLU A 70 -15.08 10.40 22.55
CA GLU A 70 -13.95 10.26 21.62
C GLU A 70 -13.83 8.84 21.09
N LEU A 71 -14.01 7.85 21.96
CA LEU A 71 -14.02 6.45 21.57
C LEU A 71 -15.10 6.15 20.53
N LYS A 72 -16.34 6.60 20.76
CA LYS A 72 -17.43 6.44 19.79
C LYS A 72 -17.14 7.14 18.46
N ARG A 73 -16.58 8.35 18.52
CA ARG A 73 -16.21 9.09 17.31
C ARG A 73 -15.14 8.36 16.52
N ALA A 74 -14.09 7.88 17.19
CA ALA A 74 -13.00 7.11 16.56
C ALA A 74 -13.54 5.81 15.94
N GLN A 75 -14.43 5.09 16.63
CA GLN A 75 -15.09 3.91 16.10
C GLN A 75 -15.90 4.21 14.84
N LEU A 76 -16.70 5.27 14.83
CA LEU A 76 -17.49 5.66 13.67
C LEU A 76 -16.62 6.05 12.47
N LEU A 77 -15.52 6.78 12.70
CA LEU A 77 -14.56 7.13 11.65
C LEU A 77 -13.90 5.89 11.06
N THR A 78 -13.52 4.93 11.90
CA THR A 78 -12.94 3.66 11.51
C THR A 78 -13.94 2.76 10.78
N GLU A 79 -15.18 2.70 11.25
CA GLU A 79 -16.23 1.90 10.62
C GLU A 79 -16.63 2.41 9.23
N ASN A 80 -16.61 3.71 9.01
CA ASN A 80 -17.09 4.32 7.77
C ASN A 80 -15.99 4.81 6.84
N TRP A 81 -14.73 4.86 7.31
CA TRP A 81 -13.62 5.47 6.57
C TRP A 81 -13.96 6.88 6.06
N SER A 82 -14.52 7.71 6.93
CA SER A 82 -15.00 9.05 6.55
C SER A 82 -13.88 10.09 6.46
N SER A 83 -12.71 9.83 7.03
CA SER A 83 -11.58 10.77 7.04
C SER A 83 -10.97 10.95 5.65
N PRO A 84 -10.40 12.12 5.37
CA PRO A 84 -9.70 12.39 4.11
C PRO A 84 -8.48 11.48 3.86
N VAL A 85 -7.78 11.08 4.92
CA VAL A 85 -6.63 10.17 4.86
C VAL A 85 -6.90 8.95 5.71
N ILE A 86 -6.74 7.78 5.12
CA ILE A 86 -6.96 6.49 5.78
C ILE A 86 -5.68 5.68 5.66
N ILE A 87 -5.19 5.18 6.79
CA ILE A 87 -4.04 4.30 6.87
C ILE A 87 -4.54 2.95 7.36
N THR A 88 -4.35 1.91 6.56
CA THR A 88 -4.92 0.59 6.85
C THR A 88 -4.05 -0.54 6.30
N THR A 89 -4.39 -1.78 6.64
CA THR A 89 -3.70 -2.94 6.08
C THR A 89 -4.31 -3.34 4.73
N LEU A 90 -3.52 -4.01 3.90
CA LEU A 90 -4.01 -4.59 2.65
C LEU A 90 -5.16 -5.58 2.91
N VAL A 91 -5.11 -6.34 4.01
CA VAL A 91 -6.19 -7.25 4.42
C VAL A 91 -7.49 -6.50 4.65
N GLN A 92 -7.48 -5.37 5.36
CA GLN A 92 -8.68 -4.56 5.60
C GLN A 92 -9.26 -3.96 4.31
N LEU A 93 -8.40 -3.60 3.35
CA LEU A 93 -8.85 -3.16 2.03
C LEU A 93 -9.56 -4.30 1.27
N LEU A 94 -8.95 -5.49 1.23
CA LEU A 94 -9.55 -6.66 0.58
C LEU A 94 -10.82 -7.13 1.29
N ASP A 95 -10.85 -7.12 2.63
CA ASP A 95 -12.07 -7.39 3.40
C ASP A 95 -13.19 -6.40 3.06
N THR A 96 -12.86 -5.13 2.85
CA THR A 96 -13.85 -4.13 2.46
C THR A 96 -14.47 -4.46 1.10
N LEU A 97 -13.72 -5.06 0.19
CA LEU A 97 -14.20 -5.43 -1.15
C LEU A 97 -14.94 -6.77 -1.18
N PHE A 98 -14.48 -7.75 -0.39
CA PHE A 98 -14.91 -9.14 -0.56
C PHE A 98 -15.65 -9.73 0.65
N ALA A 99 -15.52 -9.15 1.85
CA ALA A 99 -16.22 -9.65 3.01
C ALA A 99 -17.68 -9.18 3.02
N GLY A 100 -18.63 -10.10 3.16
CA GLY A 100 -20.07 -9.81 3.23
C GLY A 100 -20.55 -9.18 4.55
N LYS A 101 -19.63 -8.66 5.39
CA LYS A 101 -19.96 -8.02 6.67
C LYS A 101 -20.48 -6.61 6.45
N THR A 102 -21.51 -6.21 7.18
CA THR A 102 -22.13 -4.88 7.08
C THR A 102 -21.13 -3.74 7.29
N SER A 103 -20.17 -3.90 8.22
CA SER A 103 -19.11 -2.91 8.45
C SER A 103 -18.18 -2.74 7.24
N CYS A 104 -17.90 -3.81 6.51
CA CYS A 104 -17.10 -3.77 5.29
C CYS A 104 -17.85 -3.07 4.16
N ILE A 105 -19.14 -3.37 4.00
CA ILE A 105 -19.99 -2.73 2.98
C ILE A 105 -20.10 -1.21 3.21
N ARG A 106 -20.20 -0.77 4.46
CA ARG A 106 -20.23 0.66 4.78
C ARG A 106 -18.98 1.41 4.32
N ARG A 107 -17.81 0.76 4.29
CA ARG A 107 -16.53 1.36 3.86
C ARG A 107 -16.36 1.46 2.35
N MET A 108 -17.11 0.68 1.57
CA MET A 108 -16.96 0.67 0.11
C MET A 108 -17.12 2.04 -0.54
N HIS A 109 -17.99 2.90 -0.02
CA HIS A 109 -18.15 4.26 -0.55
C HIS A 109 -16.87 5.10 -0.45
N ALA A 110 -16.00 4.80 0.53
CA ALA A 110 -14.75 5.52 0.71
C ALA A 110 -13.71 5.19 -0.38
N LEU A 111 -13.87 4.06 -1.05
CA LEU A 111 -13.01 3.66 -2.16
C LEU A 111 -13.30 4.43 -3.45
N CYS A 112 -14.53 4.95 -3.60
CA CYS A 112 -14.91 5.72 -4.77
C CYS A 112 -14.23 7.10 -4.79
N ASP A 113 -13.76 7.52 -5.97
CA ASP A 113 -13.07 8.79 -6.17
C ASP A 113 -11.88 8.98 -5.22
N SER A 114 -11.15 7.93 -4.93
CA SER A 114 -10.00 7.95 -4.01
C SER A 114 -8.67 7.75 -4.74
N VAL A 115 -7.57 8.03 -4.05
CA VAL A 115 -6.22 7.57 -4.43
C VAL A 115 -5.82 6.48 -3.45
N ILE A 116 -5.62 5.27 -3.94
CA ILE A 116 -5.27 4.11 -3.11
C ILE A 116 -3.81 3.75 -3.38
N VAL A 117 -2.97 3.94 -2.37
CA VAL A 117 -1.55 3.57 -2.42
C VAL A 117 -1.40 2.19 -1.77
N ILE A 118 -0.94 1.22 -2.54
CA ILE A 118 -0.71 -0.15 -2.09
C ILE A 118 0.80 -0.37 -2.03
N ASP A 119 1.33 -0.36 -0.81
CA ASP A 119 2.76 -0.59 -0.59
C ASP A 119 3.06 -2.08 -0.50
N GLU A 120 4.28 -2.45 -0.93
CA GLU A 120 4.80 -3.82 -0.95
C GLU A 120 3.86 -4.83 -1.65
N VAL A 121 3.34 -4.46 -2.82
CA VAL A 121 2.35 -5.27 -3.57
C VAL A 121 2.85 -6.68 -3.90
N GLN A 122 4.17 -6.92 -3.95
CA GLN A 122 4.75 -8.25 -4.18
C GLN A 122 4.46 -9.25 -3.04
N THR A 123 3.91 -8.80 -1.92
CA THR A 123 3.52 -9.68 -0.81
C THR A 123 2.16 -10.35 -1.01
N VAL A 124 1.40 -9.94 -2.04
CA VAL A 124 0.14 -10.60 -2.40
C VAL A 124 0.43 -12.04 -2.84
N PRO A 125 -0.17 -13.05 -2.19
CA PRO A 125 0.04 -14.44 -2.57
C PRO A 125 -0.34 -14.73 -4.02
N ASN A 126 0.40 -15.60 -4.68
CA ASN A 126 0.17 -15.93 -6.10
C ASN A 126 -1.26 -16.42 -6.38
N GLU A 127 -1.85 -17.17 -5.45
CA GLU A 127 -3.21 -17.70 -5.55
C GLU A 127 -4.26 -16.57 -5.51
N MET A 128 -3.92 -15.43 -4.93
CA MET A 128 -4.81 -14.28 -4.80
C MET A 128 -4.61 -13.23 -5.90
N LEU A 129 -3.57 -13.33 -6.71
CA LEU A 129 -3.24 -12.29 -7.71
C LEU A 129 -4.39 -12.04 -8.70
N SER A 130 -5.08 -13.08 -9.15
CA SER A 130 -6.21 -12.93 -10.08
C SER A 130 -7.38 -12.15 -9.43
N LEU A 131 -7.70 -12.46 -8.17
CA LEU A 131 -8.73 -11.75 -7.41
C LEU A 131 -8.30 -10.30 -7.12
N PHE A 132 -7.04 -10.11 -6.75
CA PHE A 132 -6.45 -8.80 -6.52
C PHE A 132 -6.53 -7.92 -7.78
N ASN A 133 -6.14 -8.43 -8.93
CA ASN A 133 -6.23 -7.71 -10.21
C ASN A 133 -7.67 -7.33 -10.54
N THR A 134 -8.61 -8.26 -10.35
CA THR A 134 -10.05 -7.99 -10.53
C THR A 134 -10.52 -6.85 -9.63
N ALA A 135 -10.10 -6.85 -8.37
CA ALA A 135 -10.41 -5.77 -7.43
C ALA A 135 -9.82 -4.42 -7.88
N VAL A 136 -8.57 -4.41 -8.30
CA VAL A 136 -7.88 -3.20 -8.78
C VAL A 136 -8.57 -2.66 -10.03
N ASN A 137 -8.91 -3.52 -11.00
CA ASN A 137 -9.66 -3.12 -12.20
C ASN A 137 -11.02 -2.53 -11.85
N PHE A 138 -11.78 -3.17 -10.96
CA PHE A 138 -13.06 -2.67 -10.48
C PHE A 138 -12.93 -1.29 -9.82
N LEU A 139 -11.95 -1.13 -8.93
CA LEU A 139 -11.71 0.15 -8.26
C LEU A 139 -11.35 1.27 -9.24
N SER A 140 -10.52 0.95 -10.22
CA SER A 140 -10.08 1.91 -11.24
C SER A 140 -11.20 2.29 -12.20
N GLU A 141 -11.88 1.30 -12.78
CA GLU A 141 -12.83 1.50 -13.89
C GLU A 141 -14.23 1.90 -13.41
N VAL A 142 -14.69 1.30 -12.31
CA VAL A 142 -16.07 1.49 -11.83
C VAL A 142 -16.13 2.51 -10.70
N CYS A 143 -15.20 2.43 -9.74
CA CYS A 143 -15.21 3.33 -8.58
C CYS A 143 -14.47 4.65 -8.86
N GLY A 144 -13.84 4.81 -10.02
CA GLY A 144 -13.07 6.00 -10.36
C GLY A 144 -11.89 6.23 -9.41
N ALA A 145 -11.35 5.18 -8.81
CA ALA A 145 -10.19 5.28 -7.95
C ALA A 145 -8.90 5.34 -8.79
N THR A 146 -7.87 5.98 -8.26
CA THR A 146 -6.52 5.91 -8.82
C THR A 146 -5.69 4.98 -7.96
N ILE A 147 -5.16 3.91 -8.54
CA ILE A 147 -4.37 2.93 -7.81
C ILE A 147 -2.90 3.20 -8.04
N VAL A 148 -2.13 3.29 -6.96
CA VAL A 148 -0.68 3.45 -6.97
C VAL A 148 -0.07 2.20 -6.36
N LEU A 149 0.65 1.42 -7.17
CA LEU A 149 1.33 0.21 -6.73
C LEU A 149 2.79 0.54 -6.41
N CYS A 150 3.21 0.28 -5.19
CA CYS A 150 4.59 0.43 -4.76
C CYS A 150 5.20 -0.95 -4.52
N SER A 151 6.38 -1.19 -5.09
CA SER A 151 7.07 -2.47 -4.96
C SER A 151 8.58 -2.29 -5.04
N ALA A 152 9.33 -3.15 -4.37
CA ALA A 152 10.76 -3.31 -4.59
C ALA A 152 11.04 -4.19 -5.82
N THR A 153 10.18 -5.17 -6.05
CA THR A 153 10.21 -6.08 -7.20
C THR A 153 8.82 -6.12 -7.81
N GLN A 154 8.68 -5.93 -9.11
CA GLN A 154 7.35 -6.00 -9.73
C GLN A 154 6.87 -7.46 -9.81
N PRO A 155 5.73 -7.80 -9.20
CA PRO A 155 5.10 -9.09 -9.44
C PRO A 155 4.58 -9.15 -10.88
N CYS A 156 4.57 -10.34 -11.48
CA CYS A 156 4.06 -10.57 -12.84
C CYS A 156 2.52 -10.46 -12.89
N LEU A 157 1.98 -9.29 -12.60
CA LEU A 157 0.53 -9.04 -12.55
C LEU A 157 -0.16 -9.24 -13.91
N GLU A 158 0.62 -9.21 -15.00
CA GLU A 158 0.15 -9.40 -16.37
C GLU A 158 -0.06 -10.89 -16.72
N GLN A 159 0.56 -11.81 -15.98
CA GLN A 159 0.56 -13.25 -16.26
C GLN A 159 -0.50 -14.01 -15.44
N THR A 160 -1.62 -13.38 -15.16
CA THR A 160 -2.73 -13.97 -14.39
C THR A 160 -3.93 -14.24 -15.28
N ALA A 161 -4.88 -15.06 -14.80
CA ALA A 161 -6.13 -15.34 -15.51
C ALA A 161 -6.97 -14.06 -15.76
N HIS A 162 -6.84 -13.07 -14.87
CA HIS A 162 -7.45 -11.74 -15.02
C HIS A 162 -6.33 -10.70 -14.90
N PRO A 163 -5.71 -10.29 -16.02
CA PRO A 163 -4.64 -9.30 -16.00
C PRO A 163 -5.18 -7.92 -15.58
N MET A 164 -4.29 -7.07 -15.12
CA MET A 164 -4.62 -5.66 -14.94
C MET A 164 -4.86 -5.00 -16.30
N THR A 165 -5.77 -4.01 -16.30
CA THR A 165 -6.07 -3.24 -17.51
C THR A 165 -4.85 -2.47 -18.00
N GLU A 166 -4.77 -2.26 -19.32
CA GLU A 166 -3.59 -1.79 -20.07
C GLU A 166 -3.10 -0.37 -19.76
N ASN A 167 -3.65 0.33 -18.74
CA ASN A 167 -3.32 1.71 -18.42
C ASN A 167 -2.29 1.90 -17.30
N ILE A 168 -1.46 0.88 -17.05
CA ILE A 168 -0.39 0.99 -16.04
C ILE A 168 0.71 1.90 -16.59
N LYS A 169 1.05 2.95 -15.82
CA LYS A 169 2.13 3.88 -16.15
C LYS A 169 3.11 3.97 -15.00
N ASP A 170 4.37 3.93 -15.32
CA ASP A 170 5.42 4.20 -14.35
C ASP A 170 5.37 5.67 -13.92
N ILE A 171 5.21 5.90 -12.61
CA ILE A 171 5.25 7.26 -12.03
C ILE A 171 6.67 7.81 -12.06
N VAL A 172 7.66 6.93 -11.86
CA VAL A 172 9.09 7.27 -11.93
C VAL A 172 9.69 6.44 -13.05
N PRO A 173 10.10 7.09 -14.17
CA PRO A 173 10.75 6.36 -15.25
C PRO A 173 12.05 5.72 -14.75
N PHE A 174 12.44 4.63 -15.39
CA PHE A 174 13.72 3.98 -15.11
C PHE A 174 14.85 4.92 -15.49
N ASP A 175 15.73 5.20 -14.54
CA ASP A 175 16.93 6.01 -14.72
C ASP A 175 18.15 5.17 -14.27
N GLU A 176 19.02 4.84 -15.21
CA GLU A 176 20.18 3.99 -14.96
C GLU A 176 21.20 4.64 -14.01
N GLU A 177 21.38 5.97 -14.08
CA GLU A 177 22.27 6.69 -13.15
C GLU A 177 21.74 6.65 -11.73
N LEU A 178 20.42 6.88 -11.57
CA LEU A 178 19.75 6.76 -10.27
C LEU A 178 19.91 5.36 -9.69
N TRP A 179 19.68 4.33 -10.48
CA TRP A 179 19.84 2.94 -10.05
C TRP A 179 21.29 2.61 -9.67
N ARG A 180 22.27 3.17 -10.37
CA ARG A 180 23.70 2.97 -10.07
C ARG A 180 24.07 3.52 -8.69
N VAL A 181 23.54 4.71 -8.32
CA VAL A 181 23.75 5.32 -6.98
C VAL A 181 23.19 4.45 -5.85
N PHE A 182 22.03 3.80 -6.08
CA PHE A 182 21.37 2.94 -5.07
C PHE A 182 21.81 1.48 -5.11
N ARG A 183 22.70 1.10 -6.02
CA ARG A 183 23.23 -0.27 -6.11
C ARG A 183 24.18 -0.53 -4.94
N ARG A 184 23.71 -1.26 -3.92
CA ARG A 184 24.50 -1.56 -2.70
C ARG A 184 25.17 -2.92 -2.73
N THR A 185 24.72 -3.82 -3.61
CA THR A 185 25.20 -5.21 -3.67
C THR A 185 25.45 -5.60 -5.12
N GLN A 186 26.42 -6.48 -5.30
CA GLN A 186 26.65 -7.16 -6.55
C GLN A 186 26.30 -8.64 -6.35
N ILE A 187 25.38 -9.14 -7.17
CA ILE A 187 25.06 -10.57 -7.20
C ILE A 187 26.07 -11.25 -8.12
N ILE A 188 26.80 -12.21 -7.55
CA ILE A 188 27.78 -13.00 -8.28
C ILE A 188 27.30 -14.45 -8.26
N ASP A 189 26.99 -14.99 -9.42
CA ASP A 189 26.70 -16.42 -9.55
C ASP A 189 28.04 -17.21 -9.46
N LYS A 190 28.18 -18.02 -8.42
CA LYS A 190 29.31 -18.92 -8.18
C LYS A 190 29.06 -20.34 -8.71
N GLY A 191 27.93 -20.56 -9.37
CA GLY A 191 27.53 -21.89 -9.83
C GLY A 191 27.10 -22.83 -8.70
N GLY A 192 27.07 -24.14 -9.02
CA GLY A 192 26.70 -25.17 -8.03
C GLY A 192 27.81 -25.37 -6.99
N MET A 193 27.45 -25.37 -5.71
CA MET A 193 28.36 -25.59 -4.58
C MET A 193 27.87 -26.77 -3.74
N ARG A 194 28.79 -27.59 -3.26
CA ARG A 194 28.44 -28.68 -2.34
C ARG A 194 28.12 -28.10 -0.96
N LEU A 195 27.20 -28.74 -0.25
CA LEU A 195 26.75 -28.29 1.08
C LEU A 195 27.89 -28.20 2.10
N ASP A 196 28.86 -29.11 2.02
CA ASP A 196 30.03 -29.14 2.90
C ASP A 196 31.03 -27.98 2.65
N ALA A 197 31.00 -27.35 1.48
CA ALA A 197 31.82 -26.20 1.13
C ALA A 197 31.22 -24.86 1.54
N ILE A 198 29.92 -24.78 1.86
CA ILE A 198 29.22 -23.53 2.18
C ILE A 198 29.84 -22.81 3.42
N PRO A 199 30.18 -23.48 4.53
CA PRO A 199 30.73 -22.79 5.69
C PRO A 199 32.07 -22.07 5.40
N ALA A 200 32.94 -22.71 4.62
CA ALA A 200 34.21 -22.09 4.19
C ALA A 200 33.99 -20.86 3.29
N PHE A 201 33.03 -20.95 2.37
CA PHE A 201 32.67 -19.85 1.49
C PHE A 201 32.06 -18.64 2.21
N ILE A 202 31.30 -18.85 3.31
CA ILE A 202 30.74 -17.76 4.12
C ILE A 202 31.81 -17.08 4.97
N ALA A 203 32.90 -17.79 5.31
CA ALA A 203 33.97 -17.28 6.14
C ALA A 203 35.01 -16.44 5.36
N GLU A 204 34.98 -16.46 4.03
CA GLU A 204 35.75 -15.57 3.13
C GLU A 204 35.05 -14.22 2.94
#